data_bceb54d31391ad13bc0ebb2acf42e058
#
_entry.id   bceb54d31391ad13bc0ebb2acf42e058
#
_cell.length_a   1.000
_cell.length_b   1.000
_cell.length_c   1.000
_cell.angle_alpha   90.00
_cell.angle_beta   90.00
_cell.angle_gamma   90.00
#
_symmetry.space_group_name_H-M   'P 1'
#
loop_
_entity.id
_entity.type
_entity.pdbx_description
1 polymer ?
#
loop_
_entity_poly.entity_id
_entity_poly.type
_entity_poly.pdbx_seq_one_letter_code
_entity_poly.pdbx_strand_id
1 'polypeptide(L)'
;MTNKYRAQEKNMVAGFTTTMKTRPLIIAKLEEFFREESVVVRSNRLIDELFTFIYNNNKAEAMTGYNDDLVMSFAIGLWVRDTALRLRTEGIELTKKTLNRLQDIEGVYTDDDVKKNDSWDWEVGSKNNKQKESLEWLL
;
A
#
# COMPACT_ATOMS: atom_id res chain seq x y z
N MET A 1 -15.58 4.47 29.36
CA MET A 1 -15.01 4.94 28.07
C MET A 1 -15.09 3.80 27.07
N THR A 2 -16.10 3.76 26.22
CA THR A 2 -16.30 2.72 25.23
C THR A 2 -15.41 3.01 24.01
N ASN A 3 -14.58 2.06 23.69
CA ASN A 3 -13.51 2.12 22.70
C ASN A 3 -14.13 2.27 21.27
N LYS A 4 -14.17 3.49 20.76
CA LYS A 4 -14.71 3.86 19.42
C LYS A 4 -13.99 3.14 18.26
N TYR A 5 -12.81 2.57 18.51
CA TYR A 5 -12.00 1.90 17.49
C TYR A 5 -12.38 0.44 17.24
N ARG A 6 -13.16 -0.19 18.11
CA ARG A 6 -13.58 -1.59 17.97
C ARG A 6 -14.78 -1.80 17.04
N ALA A 7 -15.49 -0.72 16.68
CA ALA A 7 -16.68 -0.79 15.83
C ALA A 7 -16.34 -0.89 14.32
N GLN A 8 -15.13 -0.52 13.89
CA GLN A 8 -14.72 -0.56 12.48
C GLN A 8 -14.17 -1.91 12.03
N GLU A 9 -13.70 -2.76 12.94
CA GLU A 9 -13.16 -4.08 12.57
C GLU A 9 -14.23 -5.10 12.13
N LYS A 10 -15.49 -4.88 12.50
CA LYS A 10 -16.58 -5.85 12.23
C LYS A 10 -17.06 -5.94 10.77
N ASN A 11 -16.67 -5.00 9.91
CA ASN A 11 -17.15 -4.92 8.52
C ASN A 11 -16.03 -5.03 7.47
N MET A 12 -14.80 -5.35 7.86
CA MET A 12 -13.73 -5.59 6.90
C MET A 12 -13.84 -7.03 6.36
N VAL A 13 -14.35 -7.16 5.15
CA VAL A 13 -14.32 -8.41 4.40
C VAL A 13 -12.96 -8.48 3.69
N ALA A 14 -12.19 -9.53 3.98
CA ALA A 14 -10.92 -9.76 3.30
C ALA A 14 -11.18 -10.13 1.83
N GLY A 15 -10.45 -9.48 0.92
CA GLY A 15 -10.52 -9.75 -0.50
C GLY A 15 -11.32 -8.71 -1.30
N PHE A 16 -11.47 -8.98 -2.60
CA PHE A 16 -12.22 -8.11 -3.52
C PHE A 16 -13.66 -8.64 -3.69
N THR A 17 -14.65 -7.79 -3.45
CA THR A 17 -16.05 -8.16 -3.64
C THR A 17 -16.55 -7.64 -4.98
N THR A 18 -16.89 -8.56 -5.90
CA THR A 18 -17.49 -8.22 -7.19
C THR A 18 -18.98 -7.93 -7.01
N THR A 19 -19.37 -6.70 -7.27
CA THR A 19 -20.76 -6.22 -7.22
C THR A 19 -21.13 -5.58 -8.56
N MET A 20 -22.42 -5.27 -8.74
CA MET A 20 -22.88 -4.52 -9.92
C MET A 20 -22.21 -3.14 -10.05
N LYS A 21 -21.75 -2.56 -8.94
CA LYS A 21 -21.04 -1.27 -8.94
C LYS A 21 -19.53 -1.42 -9.19
N THR A 22 -18.90 -2.44 -8.63
CA THR A 22 -17.45 -2.64 -8.73
C THR A 22 -17.03 -3.29 -10.05
N ARG A 23 -17.88 -4.16 -10.64
CA ARG A 23 -17.58 -4.83 -11.90
C ARG A 23 -17.27 -3.87 -13.05
N PRO A 24 -18.08 -2.83 -13.34
CA PRO A 24 -17.77 -1.88 -14.40
C PRO A 24 -16.46 -1.13 -14.17
N LEU A 25 -16.11 -0.82 -12.92
CA LEU A 25 -14.88 -0.11 -12.58
C LEU A 25 -13.64 -0.93 -12.89
N ILE A 26 -13.62 -2.22 -12.54
CA ILE A 26 -12.47 -3.10 -12.84
C ILE A 26 -12.35 -3.37 -14.33
N ILE A 27 -13.46 -3.44 -15.07
CA ILE A 27 -13.45 -3.61 -16.52
C ILE A 27 -12.94 -2.33 -17.21
N ALA A 28 -13.39 -1.16 -16.79
CA ALA A 28 -12.86 0.11 -17.29
C ALA A 28 -11.34 0.22 -17.06
N LYS A 29 -10.87 -0.26 -15.89
CA LYS A 29 -9.43 -0.28 -15.59
C LYS A 29 -8.68 -1.28 -16.48
N LEU A 30 -9.27 -2.45 -16.75
CA LEU A 30 -8.71 -3.42 -17.70
C LEU A 30 -8.58 -2.81 -19.09
N GLU A 31 -9.61 -2.13 -19.56
CA GLU A 31 -9.61 -1.44 -20.86
C GLU A 31 -8.52 -0.35 -20.92
N GLU A 32 -8.34 0.43 -19.84
CA GLU A 32 -7.28 1.43 -19.73
C GLU A 32 -5.89 0.79 -19.90
N PHE A 33 -5.60 -0.31 -19.20
CA PHE A 33 -4.32 -1.02 -19.31
C PHE A 33 -4.04 -1.56 -20.72
N PHE A 34 -5.07 -2.03 -21.43
CA PHE A 34 -4.92 -2.46 -22.81
C PHE A 34 -4.71 -1.29 -23.78
N ARG A 35 -5.42 -0.18 -23.58
CA ARG A 35 -5.27 1.04 -24.39
C ARG A 35 -3.89 1.67 -24.23
N GLU A 36 -3.33 1.62 -23.03
CA GLU A 36 -2.00 2.14 -22.72
C GLU A 36 -0.87 1.17 -23.07
N GLU A 37 -1.19 -0.01 -23.59
CA GLU A 37 -0.23 -1.09 -23.90
C GLU A 37 0.64 -1.48 -22.66
N SER A 38 0.14 -1.20 -21.46
CA SER A 38 0.84 -1.40 -20.20
C SER A 38 0.87 -2.87 -19.75
N VAL A 39 0.21 -3.76 -20.49
CA VAL A 39 0.02 -5.17 -20.16
C VAL A 39 0.27 -6.05 -21.37
N VAL A 40 1.02 -7.15 -21.15
CA VAL A 40 1.25 -8.20 -22.14
C VAL A 40 0.56 -9.48 -21.70
N VAL A 41 -0.43 -9.93 -22.44
CA VAL A 41 -1.13 -11.20 -22.20
C VAL A 41 -0.41 -12.33 -22.91
N ARG A 42 0.01 -13.35 -22.14
CA ARG A 42 0.72 -14.54 -22.66
C ARG A 42 -0.12 -15.81 -22.61
N SER A 43 -1.31 -15.75 -22.05
CA SER A 43 -2.21 -16.90 -21.91
C SER A 43 -3.17 -16.97 -23.08
N ASN A 44 -3.08 -18.01 -23.91
CA ASN A 44 -4.00 -18.23 -25.02
C ASN A 44 -5.46 -18.37 -24.53
N ARG A 45 -5.68 -19.07 -23.41
CA ARG A 45 -7.02 -19.21 -22.80
C ARG A 45 -7.64 -17.86 -22.42
N LEU A 46 -6.85 -16.94 -21.85
CA LEU A 46 -7.33 -15.59 -21.53
C LEU A 46 -7.65 -14.80 -22.81
N ILE A 47 -6.86 -14.99 -23.86
CA ILE A 47 -7.12 -14.35 -25.17
C ILE A 47 -8.42 -14.88 -25.76
N ASP A 48 -8.66 -16.19 -25.72
CA ASP A 48 -9.89 -16.79 -26.22
C ASP A 48 -11.13 -16.26 -25.45
N GLU A 49 -11.05 -16.12 -24.13
CA GLU A 49 -12.13 -15.51 -23.34
C GLU A 49 -12.32 -14.01 -23.66
N LEU A 50 -11.24 -13.26 -23.90
CA LEU A 50 -11.34 -11.85 -24.31
C LEU A 50 -12.06 -11.67 -25.64
N PHE A 51 -11.88 -12.59 -26.61
CA PHE A 51 -12.60 -12.54 -27.87
C PHE A 51 -14.10 -12.79 -27.75
N THR A 52 -14.51 -13.52 -26.71
CA THR A 52 -15.93 -13.82 -26.43
C THR A 52 -16.54 -12.84 -25.42
N PHE A 53 -15.75 -11.88 -24.91
CA PHE A 53 -16.20 -10.89 -23.94
C PHE A 53 -16.77 -9.68 -24.64
N ILE A 54 -18.05 -9.43 -24.47
CA ILE A 54 -18.81 -8.40 -25.20
C ILE A 54 -19.60 -7.49 -24.26
N TYR A 55 -19.97 -6.34 -24.77
CA TYR A 55 -20.94 -5.45 -24.12
C TYR A 55 -22.36 -5.82 -24.58
N ASN A 56 -23.17 -6.28 -23.63
CA ASN A 56 -24.59 -6.56 -23.82
C ASN A 56 -25.40 -5.69 -22.87
N ASN A 57 -26.30 -4.82 -23.37
CA ASN A 57 -27.13 -3.92 -22.56
C ASN A 57 -26.34 -3.10 -21.52
N ASN A 58 -25.23 -2.50 -21.91
CA ASN A 58 -24.31 -1.75 -21.06
C ASN A 58 -23.62 -2.59 -19.96
N LYS A 59 -23.68 -3.90 -20.06
CA LYS A 59 -23.01 -4.82 -19.16
C LYS A 59 -21.96 -5.62 -19.93
N ALA A 60 -20.74 -5.57 -19.47
CA ALA A 60 -19.68 -6.40 -20.04
C ALA A 60 -19.77 -7.82 -19.47
N GLU A 61 -19.96 -8.80 -20.34
CA GLU A 61 -20.12 -10.20 -20.00
C GLU A 61 -19.67 -11.11 -21.15
N ALA A 62 -19.42 -12.38 -20.85
CA ALA A 62 -19.15 -13.36 -21.89
C ALA A 62 -20.39 -13.61 -22.77
N MET A 63 -20.17 -13.94 -24.02
CA MET A 63 -21.23 -14.45 -24.91
C MET A 63 -21.91 -15.67 -24.28
N THR A 64 -23.19 -15.88 -24.63
CA THR A 64 -23.96 -17.02 -24.13
C THR A 64 -23.24 -18.35 -24.43
N GLY A 65 -23.00 -19.13 -23.40
CA GLY A 65 -22.27 -20.41 -23.50
C GLY A 65 -20.76 -20.30 -23.30
N TYR A 66 -20.24 -19.12 -23.03
CA TYR A 66 -18.83 -18.89 -22.72
C TYR A 66 -18.66 -18.39 -21.28
N ASN A 67 -17.44 -18.52 -20.74
CA ASN A 67 -17.07 -18.06 -19.42
C ASN A 67 -16.26 -16.77 -19.48
N ASP A 68 -16.30 -15.99 -18.40
CA ASP A 68 -15.51 -14.76 -18.24
C ASP A 68 -14.60 -14.79 -16.99
N ASP A 69 -14.35 -15.96 -16.45
CA ASP A 69 -13.63 -16.14 -15.18
C ASP A 69 -12.19 -15.65 -15.24
N LEU A 70 -11.48 -15.95 -16.33
CA LEU A 70 -10.09 -15.53 -16.50
C LEU A 70 -10.02 -14.02 -16.78
N VAL A 71 -10.93 -13.48 -17.57
CA VAL A 71 -11.02 -12.03 -17.82
C VAL A 71 -11.28 -11.28 -16.52
N MET A 72 -12.23 -11.73 -15.72
CA MET A 72 -12.57 -11.12 -14.44
C MET A 72 -11.44 -11.27 -13.42
N SER A 73 -10.81 -12.43 -13.29
CA SER A 73 -9.69 -12.61 -12.37
C SER A 73 -8.49 -11.76 -12.76
N PHE A 74 -8.21 -11.62 -14.05
CA PHE A 74 -7.15 -10.77 -14.55
C PHE A 74 -7.44 -9.28 -14.29
N ALA A 75 -8.67 -8.83 -14.54
CA ALA A 75 -9.10 -7.47 -14.27
C ALA A 75 -9.01 -7.09 -12.78
N ILE A 76 -9.41 -8.02 -11.89
CA ILE A 76 -9.24 -7.85 -10.43
C ILE A 76 -7.75 -7.75 -10.07
N GLY A 77 -6.90 -8.60 -10.66
CA GLY A 77 -5.45 -8.57 -10.43
C GLY A 77 -4.83 -7.22 -10.81
N LEU A 78 -5.21 -6.66 -11.94
CA LEU A 78 -4.76 -5.33 -12.37
C LEU A 78 -5.25 -4.21 -11.45
N TRP A 79 -6.49 -4.27 -11.01
CA TRP A 79 -7.07 -3.32 -10.06
C TRP A 79 -6.32 -3.33 -8.73
N VAL A 80 -6.06 -4.51 -8.17
CA VAL A 80 -5.34 -4.66 -6.91
C VAL A 80 -3.91 -4.17 -7.04
N ARG A 81 -3.22 -4.49 -8.15
CA ARG A 81 -1.88 -4.00 -8.46
C ARG A 81 -1.82 -2.48 -8.47
N ASP A 82 -2.73 -1.83 -9.19
CA ASP A 82 -2.78 -0.38 -9.30
C ASP A 82 -3.02 0.29 -7.94
N THR A 83 -3.97 -0.24 -7.17
CA THR A 83 -4.26 0.23 -5.81
C THR A 83 -3.06 0.06 -4.88
N ALA A 84 -2.37 -1.08 -4.94
CA ALA A 84 -1.20 -1.34 -4.12
C ALA A 84 -0.02 -0.40 -4.46
N LEU A 85 0.20 -0.12 -5.75
CA LEU A 85 1.23 0.82 -6.20
C LEU A 85 0.93 2.25 -5.73
N ARG A 86 -0.32 2.68 -5.82
CA ARG A 86 -0.74 4.00 -5.34
C ARG A 86 -0.53 4.15 -3.84
N LEU A 87 -0.97 3.17 -3.05
CA LEU A 87 -0.79 3.18 -1.59
C LEU A 87 0.69 3.19 -1.20
N ARG A 88 1.54 2.48 -1.94
CA ARG A 88 3.00 2.51 -1.74
C ARG A 88 3.56 3.90 -1.99
N THR A 89 3.17 4.56 -3.06
CA THR A 89 3.62 5.91 -3.40
C THR A 89 3.19 6.92 -2.34
N GLU A 90 1.92 6.89 -1.93
CA GLU A 90 1.38 7.73 -0.85
C GLU A 90 2.14 7.48 0.47
N GLY A 91 2.45 6.22 0.81
CA GLY A 91 3.24 5.87 1.99
C GLY A 91 4.65 6.45 1.96
N ILE A 92 5.34 6.38 0.81
CA ILE A 92 6.67 6.96 0.63
C ILE A 92 6.64 8.48 0.78
N GLU A 93 5.64 9.16 0.21
CA GLU A 93 5.48 10.60 0.33
C GLU A 93 5.22 11.04 1.77
N LEU A 94 4.38 10.31 2.50
CA LEU A 94 4.14 10.57 3.92
C LEU A 94 5.42 10.41 4.75
N THR A 95 6.19 9.35 4.48
CA THR A 95 7.47 9.13 5.16
C THR A 95 8.46 10.27 4.89
N LYS A 96 8.57 10.72 3.63
CA LYS A 96 9.42 11.86 3.28
C LYS A 96 8.98 13.14 3.99
N LYS A 97 7.68 13.42 4.03
CA LYS A 97 7.15 14.60 4.76
C LYS A 97 7.47 14.53 6.26
N THR A 98 7.38 13.35 6.85
CA THR A 98 7.69 13.17 8.28
C THR A 98 9.18 13.39 8.53
N LEU A 99 10.05 12.82 7.70
CA LEU A 99 11.51 13.01 7.83
C LEU A 99 11.92 14.47 7.64
N ASN A 100 11.36 15.16 6.65
CA ASN A 100 11.65 16.58 6.44
C ASN A 100 11.22 17.43 7.66
N ARG A 101 10.06 17.13 8.26
CA ARG A 101 9.64 17.81 9.49
C ARG A 101 10.58 17.54 10.66
N LEU A 102 11.14 16.34 10.77
CA LEU A 102 12.13 16.04 11.81
C LEU A 102 13.43 16.81 11.59
N GLN A 103 13.89 16.93 10.34
CA GLN A 103 15.06 17.77 10.00
C GLN A 103 14.83 19.24 10.31
N ASP A 104 13.62 19.76 10.04
CA ASP A 104 13.27 21.14 10.40
C ASP A 104 13.26 21.36 11.92
N ILE A 105 12.94 20.33 12.71
CA ILE A 105 12.96 20.39 14.18
C ILE A 105 14.40 20.35 14.71
N GLU A 106 15.30 19.56 14.13
CA GLU A 106 16.72 19.54 14.51
C GLU A 106 17.40 20.90 14.27
N GLY A 107 16.96 21.66 13.26
CA GLY A 107 17.45 23.03 13.00
C GLY A 107 17.00 24.07 14.04
N VAL A 108 16.06 23.74 14.92
CA VAL A 108 15.57 24.63 15.99
C VAL A 108 16.38 24.45 17.27
N TYR A 109 17.03 23.32 17.49
CA TYR A 109 17.95 23.12 18.62
C TYR A 109 19.34 23.61 18.23
N THR A 110 19.65 24.86 18.56
CA THR A 110 21.03 25.36 18.47
C THR A 110 21.88 24.74 19.59
N ASP A 111 23.21 24.64 19.38
CA ASP A 111 24.16 24.17 20.40
C ASP A 111 24.03 24.88 21.74
N ASP A 112 23.49 26.10 21.74
CA ASP A 112 23.22 26.92 22.93
C ASP A 112 21.99 26.40 23.72
N ASP A 113 21.01 25.79 23.08
CA ASP A 113 19.83 25.20 23.72
C ASP A 113 20.17 23.87 24.38
N VAL A 114 21.08 23.11 23.83
CA VAL A 114 21.61 21.87 24.42
C VAL A 114 22.40 22.19 25.69
N LYS A 115 23.22 23.25 25.69
CA LYS A 115 23.99 23.67 26.87
C LYS A 115 23.14 24.20 28.01
N LYS A 116 21.95 24.77 27.73
CA LYS A 116 21.00 25.19 28.78
C LYS A 116 20.25 24.07 29.43
N ASN A 117 20.12 22.91 28.79
CA ASN A 117 19.43 21.75 29.31
C ASN A 117 20.35 20.73 30.00
N ASP A 118 21.64 21.01 30.11
CA ASP A 118 22.59 20.18 30.88
C ASP A 118 22.34 20.21 32.41
N SER A 119 21.24 20.80 32.87
CA SER A 119 20.78 20.67 34.26
C SER A 119 19.99 19.40 34.53
N TRP A 120 19.78 18.52 33.55
CA TRP A 120 19.32 17.16 33.80
C TRP A 120 20.52 16.30 34.19
N ASP A 121 20.84 16.39 35.49
CA ASP A 121 21.85 15.59 36.14
C ASP A 121 21.39 14.13 36.21
N TRP A 122 21.51 13.37 35.10
CA TRP A 122 21.35 11.92 35.08
C TRP A 122 22.63 11.21 35.53
N GLU A 123 23.57 11.90 36.18
CA GLU A 123 24.75 11.35 36.83
C GLU A 123 24.45 10.48 38.06
N VAL A 124 23.20 10.03 38.25
CA VAL A 124 22.90 9.00 39.22
C VAL A 124 23.28 7.64 38.64
N GLY A 125 24.54 7.26 38.77
CA GLY A 125 24.99 5.89 38.53
C GLY A 125 26.30 5.68 37.78
N SER A 126 26.97 6.70 37.30
CA SER A 126 28.22 6.50 36.54
C SER A 126 29.52 6.65 37.30
N LYS A 127 29.49 6.45 38.61
CA LYS A 127 30.75 6.23 39.38
C LYS A 127 30.95 4.75 39.56
N ASN A 128 31.69 4.11 38.65
CA ASN A 128 32.21 2.75 38.69
C ASN A 128 31.60 1.79 37.66
N ASN A 129 31.87 2.00 36.39
CA ASN A 129 32.16 0.84 35.53
C ASN A 129 32.90 1.25 34.23
N LYS A 130 34.21 1.34 34.34
CA LYS A 130 35.10 1.25 33.19
C LYS A 130 35.25 -0.23 32.81
N GLN A 131 34.17 -0.87 32.38
CA GLN A 131 34.28 -2.07 31.57
C GLN A 131 33.99 -1.67 30.11
N LYS A 132 35.07 -1.57 29.32
CA LYS A 132 34.99 -1.64 27.89
C LYS A 132 34.43 -3.02 27.55
N GLU A 133 33.14 -3.11 27.29
CA GLU A 133 32.58 -4.28 26.63
C GLU A 133 33.08 -4.23 25.18
N SER A 134 34.00 -5.14 24.85
CA SER A 134 34.42 -5.36 23.50
C SER A 134 33.26 -5.95 22.72
N LEU A 135 32.86 -5.32 21.63
CA LEU A 135 31.83 -5.80 20.71
C LEU A 135 32.31 -6.97 19.81
N GLU A 136 33.26 -7.77 20.28
CA GLU A 136 33.83 -8.93 19.56
C GLU A 136 32.82 -10.06 19.29
N TRP A 137 31.64 -10.04 19.93
CA TRP A 137 30.59 -11.03 19.69
C TRP A 137 29.70 -10.69 18.48
N LEU A 138 29.94 -9.55 17.81
CA LEU A 138 29.12 -9.03 16.70
C LEU A 138 29.78 -9.25 15.32
N LEU A 139 30.95 -9.87 15.28
CA LEU A 139 31.67 -10.34 14.12
C LEU A 139 31.70 -11.86 14.10
#